data_62ac6f1f5a2b52aadd94497ef6357ec3
#
_entry.id   62ac6f1f5a2b52aadd94497ef6357ec3
#
_cell.length_a   1.000
_cell.length_b   1.000
_cell.length_c   1.000
_cell.angle_alpha   90.00
_cell.angle_beta   90.00
_cell.angle_gamma   90.00
#
_symmetry.space_group_name_H-M   'P 1'
#
loop_
_entity.id
_entity.type
_entity.pdbx_description
1 polymer ?
#
loop_
_entity_poly.entity_id
_entity_poly.type
_entity_poly.pdbx_seq_one_letter_code
_entity_poly.pdbx_strand_id
1 'polypeptide(L)'
;MTASIPARVSFWSGVAALGLVVLNQTTAANTDPSLERAAVLASLLAVALMLVGVLWTRAIPETAARVDLKGDQGLVIAQGLPDDLAEELGWGSQMLLTASAAAVVLVSWQGQCLLRRGLLTEGTFVPGDICQRAQSKGAAISLVDLRLYPGREEFASLLPGLPAVIVQPLGRDGLVVLGGWSPRCFSRSDLTWLDGWSLRIRAKLEALSSQTSGPGFGPEGESSGSEPDSPDC
;
A
#
# COMPACT_ATOMS: atom_id res chain seq x y z
N MET A 1 14.78 3.93 -20.54
CA MET A 1 13.48 3.43 -21.01
C MET A 1 13.71 2.36 -22.05
N THR A 2 13.75 1.11 -21.67
CA THR A 2 13.90 -0.03 -22.60
C THR A 2 12.52 -0.59 -22.89
N ALA A 3 11.91 -0.12 -24.00
CA ALA A 3 10.69 -0.73 -24.49
C ALA A 3 10.91 -2.23 -24.71
N SER A 4 9.96 -3.07 -24.28
CA SER A 4 10.04 -4.53 -24.44
C SER A 4 10.28 -4.90 -25.91
N ILE A 5 11.13 -5.89 -26.16
CA ILE A 5 11.49 -6.33 -27.52
C ILE A 5 10.23 -6.54 -28.41
N PRO A 6 9.13 -7.20 -27.94
CA PRO A 6 7.94 -7.40 -28.75
C PRO A 6 7.23 -6.09 -29.14
N ALA A 7 7.20 -5.08 -28.29
CA ALA A 7 6.58 -3.79 -28.59
C ALA A 7 7.36 -3.02 -29.68
N ARG A 8 8.69 -3.07 -29.64
CA ARG A 8 9.54 -2.49 -30.67
C ARG A 8 9.37 -3.20 -32.00
N VAL A 9 9.31 -4.52 -32.00
CA VAL A 9 9.09 -5.33 -33.20
C VAL A 9 7.73 -4.99 -33.83
N SER A 10 6.63 -4.95 -33.04
CA SER A 10 5.31 -4.60 -33.53
C SER A 10 5.26 -3.19 -34.13
N PHE A 11 5.89 -2.19 -33.50
CA PHE A 11 5.94 -0.83 -34.00
C PHE A 11 6.71 -0.74 -35.31
N TRP A 12 7.92 -1.29 -35.40
CA TRP A 12 8.74 -1.23 -36.60
C TRP A 12 8.17 -2.05 -37.75
N SER A 13 7.50 -3.18 -37.48
CA SER A 13 6.78 -3.94 -38.51
C SER A 13 5.62 -3.15 -39.09
N GLY A 14 4.89 -2.38 -38.27
CA GLY A 14 3.85 -1.46 -38.77
C GLY A 14 4.42 -0.34 -39.65
N VAL A 15 5.55 0.26 -39.26
CA VAL A 15 6.25 1.29 -40.05
C VAL A 15 6.71 0.72 -41.40
N ALA A 16 7.31 -0.47 -41.40
CA ALA A 16 7.75 -1.14 -42.62
C ALA A 16 6.59 -1.48 -43.55
N ALA A 17 5.47 -2.00 -43.01
CA ALA A 17 4.27 -2.30 -43.79
C ALA A 17 3.68 -1.04 -44.43
N LEU A 18 3.60 0.08 -43.69
CA LEU A 18 3.11 1.36 -44.25
C LEU A 18 4.05 1.87 -45.35
N GLY A 19 5.36 1.79 -45.17
CA GLY A 19 6.35 2.15 -46.19
C GLY A 19 6.19 1.35 -47.48
N LEU A 20 5.93 0.02 -47.38
CA LEU A 20 5.66 -0.84 -48.53
C LEU A 20 4.35 -0.47 -49.24
N VAL A 21 3.29 -0.10 -48.52
CA VAL A 21 2.04 0.37 -49.13
C VAL A 21 2.27 1.65 -49.91
N VAL A 22 3.00 2.63 -49.34
CA VAL A 22 3.32 3.89 -50.03
C VAL A 22 4.18 3.64 -51.25
N LEU A 23 5.22 2.78 -51.16
CA LEU A 23 6.08 2.44 -52.27
C LEU A 23 5.27 1.76 -53.42
N ASN A 24 4.38 0.84 -53.09
CA ASN A 24 3.51 0.17 -54.05
C ASN A 24 2.60 1.16 -54.77
N GLN A 25 2.02 2.15 -54.04
CA GLN A 25 1.17 3.18 -54.67
C GLN A 25 1.95 4.12 -55.60
N THR A 26 3.21 4.45 -55.28
CA THR A 26 4.04 5.33 -56.12
C THR A 26 4.58 4.63 -57.38
N THR A 27 4.69 3.30 -57.35
CA THR A 27 5.25 2.51 -58.47
C THR A 27 4.18 1.89 -59.36
N ALA A 28 2.91 1.82 -58.91
CA ALA A 28 1.83 1.26 -59.69
C ALA A 28 1.40 2.20 -60.82
N ALA A 29 1.61 1.81 -62.07
CA ALA A 29 1.29 2.58 -63.26
C ALA A 29 -0.20 2.56 -63.64
N ASN A 30 -1.00 1.61 -63.11
CA ASN A 30 -2.45 1.49 -63.33
C ASN A 30 -3.15 1.25 -61.96
N THR A 31 -4.11 2.10 -61.62
CA THR A 31 -4.96 1.98 -60.43
C THR A 31 -6.18 1.13 -60.78
N ASP A 32 -6.14 -0.15 -60.39
CA ASP A 32 -7.31 -1.02 -60.37
C ASP A 32 -8.08 -0.80 -59.04
N PRO A 33 -9.43 -0.65 -59.07
CA PRO A 33 -10.23 -0.44 -57.84
C PRO A 33 -10.07 -1.53 -56.78
N SER A 34 -9.70 -2.73 -57.19
CA SER A 34 -9.38 -3.83 -56.27
C SER A 34 -8.07 -3.58 -55.50
N LEU A 35 -7.08 -3.02 -56.16
CA LEU A 35 -5.77 -2.71 -55.59
C LEU A 35 -5.85 -1.54 -54.58
N GLU A 36 -6.71 -0.55 -54.89
CA GLU A 36 -6.93 0.60 -54.01
C GLU A 36 -7.59 0.17 -52.71
N ARG A 37 -8.60 -0.71 -52.73
CA ARG A 37 -9.22 -1.29 -51.55
C ARG A 37 -8.21 -2.08 -50.68
N ALA A 38 -7.37 -2.88 -51.35
CA ALA A 38 -6.34 -3.64 -50.65
C ALA A 38 -5.30 -2.73 -49.95
N ALA A 39 -4.91 -1.62 -50.60
CA ALA A 39 -3.97 -0.64 -50.01
C ALA A 39 -4.57 0.08 -48.80
N VAL A 40 -5.88 0.42 -48.85
CA VAL A 40 -6.56 1.02 -47.67
C VAL A 40 -6.61 0.05 -46.52
N LEU A 41 -6.97 -1.23 -46.76
CA LEU A 41 -6.98 -2.25 -45.70
C LEU A 41 -5.59 -2.50 -45.11
N ALA A 42 -4.54 -2.55 -45.93
CA ALA A 42 -3.18 -2.73 -45.51
C ALA A 42 -2.68 -1.55 -44.66
N SER A 43 -3.03 -0.31 -45.03
CA SER A 43 -2.66 0.87 -44.23
C SER A 43 -3.38 0.92 -42.89
N LEU A 44 -4.67 0.55 -42.83
CA LEU A 44 -5.40 0.42 -41.58
C LEU A 44 -4.78 -0.63 -40.65
N LEU A 45 -4.39 -1.79 -41.20
CA LEU A 45 -3.72 -2.85 -40.43
C LEU A 45 -2.34 -2.40 -39.92
N ALA A 46 -1.57 -1.67 -40.74
CA ALA A 46 -0.28 -1.14 -40.33
C ALA A 46 -0.41 -0.13 -39.14
N VAL A 47 -1.40 0.76 -39.21
CA VAL A 47 -1.71 1.71 -38.13
C VAL A 47 -2.17 0.98 -36.87
N ALA A 48 -3.02 -0.06 -37.02
CA ALA A 48 -3.45 -0.89 -35.87
C ALA A 48 -2.25 -1.58 -35.17
N LEU A 49 -1.30 -2.12 -35.94
CA LEU A 49 -0.07 -2.72 -35.43
C LEU A 49 0.81 -1.70 -34.68
N MET A 50 0.93 -0.48 -35.19
CA MET A 50 1.64 0.59 -34.48
C MET A 50 0.96 0.97 -33.16
N LEU A 51 -0.38 1.08 -33.18
CA LEU A 51 -1.17 1.37 -31.97
C LEU A 51 -1.01 0.28 -30.91
N VAL A 52 -1.04 -0.99 -31.28
CA VAL A 52 -0.78 -2.10 -30.37
C VAL A 52 0.63 -1.99 -29.76
N GLY A 53 1.64 -1.69 -30.57
CA GLY A 53 3.01 -1.46 -30.09
C GLY A 53 3.10 -0.33 -29.06
N VAL A 54 2.43 0.80 -29.33
CA VAL A 54 2.41 1.95 -28.41
C VAL A 54 1.63 1.64 -27.13
N LEU A 55 0.45 0.99 -27.25
CA LEU A 55 -0.35 0.60 -26.09
C LEU A 55 0.41 -0.38 -25.19
N TRP A 56 1.14 -1.33 -25.74
CA TRP A 56 1.95 -2.26 -24.96
C TRP A 56 3.11 -1.59 -24.22
N THR A 57 3.74 -0.58 -24.83
CA THR A 57 4.77 0.20 -24.13
C THR A 57 4.22 1.04 -22.97
N ARG A 58 2.96 1.46 -23.05
CA ARG A 58 2.29 2.24 -21.99
C ARG A 58 1.60 1.35 -20.93
N ALA A 59 1.25 0.11 -21.28
CA ALA A 59 0.50 -0.80 -20.41
C ALA A 59 1.40 -1.57 -19.42
N ILE A 60 2.72 -1.58 -19.61
CA ILE A 60 3.64 -2.17 -18.62
C ILE A 60 4.10 -1.03 -17.70
N PRO A 61 3.53 -0.91 -16.48
CA PRO A 61 4.07 0.00 -15.48
C PRO A 61 5.51 -0.42 -15.22
N GLU A 62 6.44 0.52 -15.37
CA GLU A 62 7.82 0.30 -14.95
C GLU A 62 7.77 -0.01 -13.45
N THR A 63 7.97 -1.27 -13.09
CA THR A 63 8.10 -1.67 -11.68
C THR A 63 9.28 -0.89 -11.13
N ALA A 64 9.00 0.09 -10.28
CA ALA A 64 10.04 0.87 -9.63
C ALA A 64 11.00 -0.11 -8.93
N ALA A 65 12.30 0.06 -9.16
CA ALA A 65 13.31 -0.82 -8.60
C ALA A 65 13.13 -0.91 -7.08
N ARG A 66 13.08 -2.12 -6.54
CA ARG A 66 13.03 -2.35 -5.10
C ARG A 66 14.28 -1.77 -4.47
N VAL A 67 14.09 -1.04 -3.38
CA VAL A 67 15.21 -0.57 -2.55
C VAL A 67 15.64 -1.72 -1.65
N ASP A 68 16.93 -1.87 -1.44
CA ASP A 68 17.48 -2.84 -0.49
C ASP A 68 17.24 -2.30 0.94
N LEU A 69 16.24 -2.87 1.60
CA LEU A 69 15.86 -2.52 2.98
C LEU A 69 16.42 -3.56 3.94
N LYS A 70 17.08 -3.11 4.99
CA LYS A 70 17.68 -3.98 6.01
C LYS A 70 16.67 -4.21 7.14
N GLY A 71 16.50 -5.48 7.52
CA GLY A 71 15.62 -5.88 8.61
C GLY A 71 15.35 -7.38 8.57
N ASP A 72 14.90 -7.94 9.68
CA ASP A 72 14.56 -9.34 9.80
C ASP A 72 13.06 -9.57 9.55
N GLN A 73 12.72 -10.59 8.79
CA GLN A 73 11.32 -10.96 8.56
C GLN A 73 10.70 -11.48 9.86
N GLY A 74 9.61 -10.85 10.29
CA GLY A 74 8.99 -11.25 11.56
C GLY A 74 7.56 -10.76 11.71
N LEU A 75 6.97 -11.20 12.83
CA LEU A 75 5.66 -10.80 13.31
C LEU A 75 5.74 -10.59 14.83
N VAL A 76 5.36 -9.41 15.25
CA VAL A 76 5.18 -9.07 16.67
C VAL A 76 3.74 -8.62 16.87
N ILE A 77 3.03 -9.27 17.79
CA ILE A 77 1.66 -8.93 18.21
C ILE A 77 1.70 -8.65 19.71
N ALA A 78 0.99 -7.62 20.15
CA ALA A 78 0.87 -7.28 21.55
C ALA A 78 0.23 -8.42 22.35
N GLN A 79 0.70 -8.65 23.55
CA GLN A 79 0.12 -9.66 24.45
C GLN A 79 -1.16 -9.13 25.08
N GLY A 80 -2.10 -10.05 25.38
CA GLY A 80 -3.36 -9.71 26.03
C GLY A 80 -4.45 -9.15 25.13
N LEU A 81 -4.28 -9.24 23.81
CA LEU A 81 -5.34 -8.95 22.87
C LEU A 81 -6.37 -10.09 22.86
N PRO A 82 -7.68 -9.80 22.67
CA PRO A 82 -8.67 -10.82 22.39
C PRO A 82 -8.31 -11.64 21.15
N ASP A 83 -8.57 -12.95 21.18
CA ASP A 83 -8.19 -13.89 20.11
C ASP A 83 -8.73 -13.47 18.74
N ASP A 84 -9.97 -12.99 18.69
CA ASP A 84 -10.63 -12.55 17.46
C ASP A 84 -9.99 -11.28 16.85
N LEU A 85 -9.41 -10.41 17.68
CA LEU A 85 -8.67 -9.23 17.23
C LEU A 85 -7.26 -9.63 16.81
N ALA A 86 -6.59 -10.51 17.56
CA ALA A 86 -5.26 -11.00 17.22
C ALA A 86 -5.27 -11.76 15.88
N GLU A 87 -6.30 -12.60 15.65
CA GLU A 87 -6.51 -13.29 14.37
C GLU A 87 -6.74 -12.31 13.22
N GLU A 88 -7.60 -11.31 13.40
CA GLU A 88 -7.88 -10.27 12.40
C GLU A 88 -6.62 -9.49 12.04
N LEU A 89 -5.83 -9.07 13.05
CA LEU A 89 -4.58 -8.36 12.86
C LEU A 89 -3.55 -9.23 12.12
N GLY A 90 -3.44 -10.49 12.52
CA GLY A 90 -2.56 -11.48 11.90
C GLY A 90 -2.91 -11.74 10.44
N TRP A 91 -4.18 -12.02 10.16
CA TRP A 91 -4.66 -12.29 8.80
C TRP A 91 -4.54 -11.07 7.89
N GLY A 92 -5.08 -9.92 8.31
CA GLY A 92 -5.11 -8.73 7.47
C GLY A 92 -3.72 -8.16 7.17
N SER A 93 -2.79 -8.20 8.14
CA SER A 93 -1.40 -7.81 7.91
C SER A 93 -0.70 -8.73 6.92
N GLN A 94 -0.98 -10.05 6.97
CA GLN A 94 -0.45 -11.01 6.00
C GLN A 94 -0.98 -10.74 4.60
N MET A 95 -2.27 -10.47 4.48
CA MET A 95 -2.89 -10.17 3.19
C MET A 95 -2.30 -8.91 2.57
N LEU A 96 -2.11 -7.84 3.36
CA LEU A 96 -1.48 -6.61 2.89
C LEU A 96 -0.05 -6.82 2.40
N LEU A 97 0.77 -7.57 3.15
CA LEU A 97 2.15 -7.87 2.74
C LEU A 97 2.23 -8.77 1.49
N THR A 98 1.25 -9.64 1.29
CA THR A 98 1.25 -10.59 0.17
C THR A 98 0.65 -9.99 -1.10
N ALA A 99 -0.42 -9.20 -0.95
CA ALA A 99 -1.19 -8.66 -2.06
C ALA A 99 -0.69 -7.29 -2.54
N SER A 100 0.11 -6.58 -1.73
CA SER A 100 0.67 -5.27 -2.08
C SER A 100 2.20 -5.27 -2.11
N ALA A 101 2.78 -4.15 -2.51
CA ALA A 101 4.23 -3.97 -2.47
C ALA A 101 4.72 -3.45 -1.10
N ALA A 102 4.09 -3.88 -0.01
CA ALA A 102 4.46 -3.52 1.34
C ALA A 102 5.69 -4.32 1.82
N ALA A 103 6.57 -3.64 2.55
CA ALA A 103 7.72 -4.20 3.24
C ALA A 103 7.44 -4.40 4.73
N VAL A 104 6.65 -3.51 5.32
CA VAL A 104 6.31 -3.50 6.74
C VAL A 104 4.91 -2.96 6.96
N VAL A 105 4.20 -3.55 7.90
CA VAL A 105 2.90 -3.10 8.43
C VAL A 105 3.04 -2.87 9.92
N LEU A 106 2.55 -1.74 10.41
CA LEU A 106 2.45 -1.42 11.83
C LEU A 106 1.03 -0.98 12.14
N VAL A 107 0.47 -1.48 13.24
CA VAL A 107 -0.80 -1.04 13.81
C VAL A 107 -0.55 -0.52 15.21
N SER A 108 -0.97 0.71 15.47
CA SER A 108 -0.88 1.36 16.77
C SER A 108 -2.24 1.84 17.23
N TRP A 109 -2.54 1.68 18.51
CA TRP A 109 -3.76 2.14 19.16
C TRP A 109 -3.44 2.69 20.55
N GLN A 110 -3.95 3.88 20.88
CA GLN A 110 -3.73 4.55 22.18
C GLN A 110 -2.25 4.61 22.58
N GLY A 111 -1.36 4.88 21.61
CA GLY A 111 0.07 4.95 21.85
C GLY A 111 0.79 3.61 21.99
N GLN A 112 0.07 2.49 21.96
CA GLN A 112 0.65 1.15 22.01
C GLN A 112 0.75 0.53 20.62
N CYS A 113 1.85 -0.18 20.35
CA CYS A 113 2.00 -0.97 19.15
C CYS A 113 1.26 -2.31 19.31
N LEU A 114 0.17 -2.49 18.58
CA LEU A 114 -0.60 -3.73 18.62
C LEU A 114 -0.04 -4.81 17.70
N LEU A 115 0.49 -4.41 16.55
CA LEU A 115 1.08 -5.32 15.59
C LEU A 115 2.20 -4.63 14.82
N ARG A 116 3.28 -5.36 14.58
CA ARG A 116 4.33 -5.04 13.62
C ARG A 116 4.69 -6.30 12.84
N ARG A 117 4.63 -6.24 11.52
CA ARG A 117 4.88 -7.39 10.64
C ARG A 117 5.61 -6.99 9.37
N GLY A 118 6.42 -7.92 8.85
CA GLY A 118 7.24 -7.72 7.67
C GLY A 118 8.71 -7.57 8.06
N LEU A 119 9.42 -6.60 7.48
CA LEU A 119 10.77 -6.28 7.91
C LEU A 119 10.73 -5.55 9.24
N LEU A 120 11.34 -6.16 10.23
CA LEU A 120 11.46 -5.62 11.57
C LEU A 120 12.89 -5.10 11.80
N THR A 121 12.99 -4.00 12.51
CA THR A 121 14.25 -3.44 13.03
C THR A 121 14.12 -3.21 14.52
N GLU A 122 15.22 -3.11 15.21
CA GLU A 122 15.25 -2.71 16.61
C GLU A 122 14.73 -1.28 16.76
N GLY A 123 13.95 -1.04 17.79
CA GLY A 123 13.39 0.27 18.12
C GLY A 123 11.86 0.32 18.16
N THR A 124 11.36 1.33 18.86
CA THR A 124 9.93 1.60 19.01
C THR A 124 9.54 2.73 18.06
N PHE A 125 8.49 2.51 17.27
CA PHE A 125 7.94 3.56 16.44
C PHE A 125 7.17 4.58 17.28
N VAL A 126 7.51 5.84 17.11
CA VAL A 126 6.81 6.97 17.74
C VAL A 126 6.16 7.81 16.65
N PRO A 127 4.83 7.95 16.67
CA PRO A 127 4.12 8.78 15.70
C PRO A 127 4.55 10.26 15.80
N GLY A 128 4.96 10.84 14.67
CA GLY A 128 5.34 12.25 14.59
C GLY A 128 4.27 13.11 13.90
N ASP A 129 4.70 14.24 13.31
CA ASP A 129 3.82 15.26 12.75
C ASP A 129 2.96 14.75 11.59
N ILE A 130 3.47 13.84 10.77
CA ILE A 130 2.73 13.31 9.61
C ILE A 130 1.61 12.39 10.10
N CYS A 131 1.90 11.54 11.07
CA CYS A 131 0.91 10.67 11.71
C CYS A 131 -0.18 11.48 12.43
N GLN A 132 0.20 12.49 13.20
CA GLN A 132 -0.74 13.39 13.88
C GLN A 132 -1.63 14.15 12.87
N ARG A 133 -1.05 14.58 11.74
CA ARG A 133 -1.82 15.21 10.67
C ARG A 133 -2.82 14.26 10.02
N ALA A 134 -2.46 13.00 9.82
CA ALA A 134 -3.39 11.99 9.32
C ALA A 134 -4.57 11.78 10.28
N GLN A 135 -4.29 11.64 11.58
CA GLN A 135 -5.29 11.49 12.62
C GLN A 135 -6.21 12.73 12.72
N SER A 136 -5.65 13.92 12.73
CA SER A 136 -6.43 15.18 12.82
C SER A 136 -7.33 15.41 11.61
N LYS A 137 -6.89 15.01 10.41
CA LYS A 137 -7.69 15.08 9.18
C LYS A 137 -8.69 13.95 9.04
N GLY A 138 -8.51 12.85 9.76
CA GLY A 138 -9.29 11.63 9.60
C GLY A 138 -9.17 11.00 8.20
N ALA A 139 -8.07 11.24 7.51
CA ALA A 139 -7.85 10.80 6.14
C ALA A 139 -6.44 10.23 5.95
N ALA A 140 -6.33 9.21 5.09
CA ALA A 140 -5.06 8.61 4.75
C ALA A 140 -4.10 9.63 4.12
N ILE A 141 -2.83 9.56 4.50
CA ILE A 141 -1.74 10.29 3.87
C ILE A 141 -0.84 9.29 3.16
N SER A 142 -0.74 9.41 1.84
CA SER A 142 0.16 8.59 1.02
C SER A 142 1.37 9.39 0.61
N LEU A 143 2.55 8.97 1.08
CA LEU A 143 3.85 9.55 0.78
C LEU A 143 4.50 8.68 -0.30
N VAL A 144 4.30 9.05 -1.54
CA VAL A 144 4.70 8.24 -2.70
C VAL A 144 6.20 8.15 -2.93
N ASP A 145 6.98 9.12 -2.45
CA ASP A 145 8.45 9.11 -2.42
C ASP A 145 8.91 9.89 -1.18
N LEU A 146 9.32 9.16 -0.16
CA LEU A 146 9.65 9.75 1.16
C LEU A 146 10.79 10.76 1.09
N ARG A 147 11.69 10.65 0.11
CA ARG A 147 12.80 11.58 -0.08
C ARG A 147 12.36 13.03 -0.34
N LEU A 148 11.12 13.19 -0.85
CA LEU A 148 10.56 14.49 -1.21
C LEU A 148 9.84 15.18 -0.05
N TYR A 149 9.66 14.49 1.09
CA TYR A 149 8.87 15.02 2.19
C TYR A 149 9.76 15.42 3.38
N PRO A 150 9.62 16.67 3.88
CA PRO A 150 10.18 17.03 5.17
C PRO A 150 9.48 16.24 6.27
N GLY A 151 10.21 15.83 7.30
CA GLY A 151 9.68 14.99 8.40
C GLY A 151 9.73 13.48 8.13
N ARG A 152 10.35 13.03 7.04
CA ARG A 152 10.55 11.61 6.71
C ARG A 152 11.26 10.82 7.82
N GLU A 153 12.04 11.50 8.63
CA GLU A 153 12.80 10.91 9.76
C GLU A 153 11.87 10.24 10.79
N GLU A 154 10.60 10.64 10.84
CA GLU A 154 9.57 9.98 11.64
C GLU A 154 9.49 8.47 11.38
N PHE A 155 9.68 8.05 10.12
CA PHE A 155 9.59 6.64 9.72
C PHE A 155 10.91 5.88 9.81
N ALA A 156 12.02 6.55 10.16
CA ALA A 156 13.32 5.89 10.31
C ALA A 156 13.33 4.87 11.45
N SER A 157 12.55 5.11 12.52
CA SER A 157 12.35 4.18 13.62
C SER A 157 11.49 2.96 13.28
N LEU A 158 10.62 3.09 12.24
CA LEU A 158 9.85 1.96 11.73
C LEU A 158 10.73 1.05 10.88
N LEU A 159 11.37 1.62 9.87
CA LEU A 159 12.34 0.93 9.01
C LEU A 159 13.20 1.98 8.29
N PRO A 160 14.52 2.01 8.53
CA PRO A 160 15.41 2.96 7.89
C PRO A 160 15.41 2.81 6.36
N GLY A 161 15.34 3.95 5.67
CA GLY A 161 15.44 3.97 4.20
C GLY A 161 14.15 3.62 3.45
N LEU A 162 12.98 3.60 4.12
CA LEU A 162 11.70 3.40 3.46
C LEU A 162 11.51 4.39 2.30
N PRO A 163 11.19 3.91 1.08
CA PRO A 163 11.00 4.78 -0.08
C PRO A 163 9.59 5.36 -0.18
N ALA A 164 8.58 4.67 0.33
CA ALA A 164 7.18 5.10 0.32
C ALA A 164 6.45 4.65 1.58
N VAL A 165 5.51 5.46 2.05
CA VAL A 165 4.71 5.16 3.26
C VAL A 165 3.27 5.59 3.05
N ILE A 166 2.33 4.79 3.56
CA ILE A 166 0.94 5.19 3.76
C ILE A 166 0.68 5.23 5.26
N VAL A 167 0.09 6.32 5.72
CA VAL A 167 -0.43 6.47 7.09
C VAL A 167 -1.94 6.52 7.00
N GLN A 168 -2.60 5.50 7.53
CA GLN A 168 -4.07 5.39 7.60
C GLN A 168 -4.52 5.58 9.04
N PRO A 169 -5.33 6.58 9.36
CA PRO A 169 -5.82 6.77 10.72
C PRO A 169 -6.88 5.72 11.09
N LEU A 170 -6.82 5.23 12.32
CA LEU A 170 -7.85 4.44 12.98
C LEU A 170 -8.61 5.36 13.96
N GLY A 171 -9.46 6.23 13.43
CA GLY A 171 -10.07 7.28 14.23
C GLY A 171 -9.05 8.31 14.75
N ARG A 172 -9.22 8.73 16.01
CA ARG A 172 -8.32 9.69 16.68
C ARG A 172 -7.21 9.00 17.47
N ASP A 173 -7.46 7.76 17.88
CA ASP A 173 -6.64 7.08 18.89
C ASP A 173 -5.65 6.08 18.29
N GLY A 174 -5.73 5.82 16.99
CA GLY A 174 -4.87 4.84 16.36
C GLY A 174 -4.47 5.17 14.93
N LEU A 175 -3.57 4.36 14.41
CA LEU A 175 -3.09 4.44 13.03
C LEU A 175 -2.57 3.09 12.53
N VAL A 176 -2.65 2.90 11.21
CA VAL A 176 -1.93 1.87 10.48
C VAL A 176 -0.87 2.55 9.63
N VAL A 177 0.36 2.07 9.71
CA VAL A 177 1.46 2.53 8.85
C VAL A 177 1.88 1.38 7.95
N LEU A 178 1.90 1.64 6.65
CA LEU A 178 2.32 0.70 5.63
C LEU A 178 3.56 1.24 4.92
N GLY A 179 4.70 0.60 5.09
CA GLY A 179 5.95 0.95 4.39
C GLY A 179 6.15 0.10 3.15
N GLY A 180 6.58 0.70 2.04
CA GLY A 180 6.72 0.03 0.75
C GLY A 180 8.15 -0.24 0.32
N TRP A 181 8.35 -1.18 -0.63
CA TRP A 181 9.66 -1.57 -1.17
C TRP A 181 10.25 -0.58 -2.18
N SER A 182 9.42 0.26 -2.79
CA SER A 182 9.88 1.18 -3.84
C SER A 182 9.04 2.45 -3.86
N PRO A 183 9.54 3.57 -4.41
CA PRO A 183 8.73 4.76 -4.61
C PRO A 183 7.51 4.47 -5.48
N ARG A 184 6.38 5.07 -5.17
CA ARG A 184 5.11 4.93 -5.93
C ARG A 184 4.63 3.48 -6.08
N CYS A 185 4.99 2.60 -5.14
CA CYS A 185 4.67 1.18 -5.22
C CYS A 185 3.22 0.85 -4.88
N PHE A 186 2.52 1.72 -4.18
CA PHE A 186 1.14 1.48 -3.78
C PHE A 186 0.15 1.93 -4.84
N SER A 187 -0.77 1.04 -5.18
CA SER A 187 -1.87 1.28 -6.11
C SER A 187 -3.10 1.86 -5.40
N ARG A 188 -4.07 2.31 -6.19
CA ARG A 188 -5.37 2.73 -5.64
C ARG A 188 -6.13 1.57 -5.00
N SER A 189 -5.93 0.35 -5.50
CA SER A 189 -6.48 -0.88 -4.93
C SER A 189 -5.94 -1.13 -3.53
N ASP A 190 -4.62 -0.95 -3.32
CA ASP A 190 -3.99 -1.14 -2.00
C ASP A 190 -4.54 -0.15 -0.97
N LEU A 191 -4.78 1.09 -1.38
CA LEU A 191 -5.42 2.10 -0.52
C LEU A 191 -6.85 1.69 -0.13
N THR A 192 -7.63 1.16 -1.08
CA THR A 192 -9.00 0.70 -0.82
C THR A 192 -9.02 -0.50 0.14
N TRP A 193 -8.11 -1.46 -0.04
CA TRP A 193 -7.95 -2.60 0.86
C TRP A 193 -7.53 -2.17 2.26
N LEU A 194 -6.56 -1.26 2.35
CA LEU A 194 -6.09 -0.72 3.62
C LEU A 194 -7.21 0.02 4.35
N ASP A 195 -7.98 0.83 3.66
CA ASP A 195 -9.12 1.57 4.23
C ASP A 195 -10.19 0.61 4.77
N GLY A 196 -10.61 -0.37 3.97
CA GLY A 196 -11.60 -1.36 4.39
C GLY A 196 -11.16 -2.18 5.60
N TRP A 197 -9.90 -2.63 5.63
CA TRP A 197 -9.34 -3.34 6.77
C TRP A 197 -9.23 -2.44 8.01
N SER A 198 -8.83 -1.19 7.84
CA SER A 198 -8.71 -0.21 8.91
C SER A 198 -10.06 0.09 9.57
N LEU A 199 -11.13 0.22 8.79
CA LEU A 199 -12.49 0.39 9.32
C LEU A 199 -12.91 -0.82 10.17
N ARG A 200 -12.60 -2.02 9.74
CA ARG A 200 -12.93 -3.26 10.45
C ARG A 200 -12.16 -3.39 11.77
N ILE A 201 -10.86 -3.11 11.77
CA ILE A 201 -10.05 -3.10 13.01
C ILE A 201 -10.55 -2.03 13.97
N ARG A 202 -10.78 -0.83 13.45
CA ARG A 202 -11.28 0.29 14.25
C ARG A 202 -12.57 -0.06 14.98
N ALA A 203 -13.55 -0.66 14.31
CA ALA A 203 -14.80 -1.07 14.92
C ALA A 203 -14.59 -2.05 16.09
N LYS A 204 -13.67 -3.02 15.95
CA LYS A 204 -13.32 -3.95 17.03
C LYS A 204 -12.60 -3.25 18.18
N LEU A 205 -11.67 -2.36 17.91
CA LEU A 205 -10.91 -1.63 18.94
C LEU A 205 -11.82 -0.67 19.74
N GLU A 206 -12.73 0.04 19.07
CA GLU A 206 -13.69 0.91 19.73
C GLU A 206 -14.68 0.11 20.60
N ALA A 207 -15.09 -1.08 20.16
CA ALA A 207 -15.94 -1.97 20.96
C ALA A 207 -15.23 -2.45 22.23
N LEU A 208 -13.94 -2.77 22.17
CA LEU A 208 -13.14 -3.16 23.33
C LEU A 208 -12.95 -2.00 24.31
N SER A 209 -12.63 -0.80 23.80
CA SER A 209 -12.45 0.37 24.66
C SER A 209 -13.72 0.77 25.39
N SER A 210 -14.89 0.59 24.77
CA SER A 210 -16.18 0.84 25.40
C SER A 210 -16.52 -0.16 26.52
N GLN A 211 -16.09 -1.41 26.37
CA GLN A 211 -16.27 -2.43 27.41
C GLN A 211 -15.39 -2.18 28.65
N THR A 212 -14.19 -1.65 28.46
CA THR A 212 -13.25 -1.34 29.55
C THR A 212 -13.64 -0.06 30.31
N SER A 213 -14.41 0.84 29.66
CA SER A 213 -14.90 2.10 30.22
C SER A 213 -16.30 2.00 30.84
N GLY A 214 -16.88 0.78 30.95
CA GLY A 214 -18.18 0.55 31.62
C GLY A 214 -18.16 1.04 33.06
N PRO A 215 -19.29 1.54 33.63
CA PRO A 215 -19.35 2.10 34.97
C PRO A 215 -18.91 1.04 35.98
N GLY A 216 -17.80 1.32 36.66
CA GLY A 216 -17.34 0.51 37.77
C GLY A 216 -18.49 0.36 38.77
N PHE A 217 -18.85 -0.89 39.03
CA PHE A 217 -19.71 -1.27 40.12
C PHE A 217 -19.05 -0.69 41.40
N GLY A 218 -19.61 0.38 41.91
CA GLY A 218 -19.23 0.92 43.20
C GLY A 218 -19.40 -0.19 44.25
N PRO A 219 -18.45 -0.34 45.17
CA PRO A 219 -18.69 -1.23 46.29
C PRO A 219 -19.78 -0.63 47.15
N GLU A 220 -20.97 -1.27 47.08
CA GLU A 220 -22.00 -1.06 48.10
C GLU A 220 -21.42 -1.39 49.46
N GLY A 221 -21.57 -0.42 50.36
CA GLY A 221 -21.03 -0.49 51.66
C GLY A 221 -21.59 -1.66 52.47
N GLU A 222 -20.72 -2.33 53.16
CA GLU A 222 -21.04 -3.10 54.34
C GLU A 222 -20.11 -2.65 55.47
N SER A 223 -20.73 -1.83 56.33
CA SER A 223 -20.24 -1.46 57.63
C SER A 223 -20.40 -2.66 58.56
N SER A 224 -19.33 -3.15 59.17
CA SER A 224 -19.33 -3.50 60.61
C SER A 224 -17.92 -3.93 61.06
N GLY A 225 -17.41 -3.18 61.92
CA GLY A 225 -16.66 -3.31 63.15
C GLY A 225 -15.80 -4.57 63.39
N SER A 226 -14.54 -4.30 63.57
CA SER A 226 -13.74 -4.63 64.79
C SER A 226 -12.24 -4.54 64.48
N GLU A 227 -11.62 -3.54 65.12
CA GLU A 227 -10.21 -3.57 65.57
C GLU A 227 -10.08 -4.59 66.71
N PRO A 228 -8.90 -5.16 67.14
CA PRO A 228 -7.53 -4.70 66.92
C PRO A 228 -6.51 -5.87 66.67
N ASP A 229 -5.32 -5.62 66.27
CA ASP A 229 -4.09 -5.92 67.03
C ASP A 229 -2.87 -6.00 66.10
N SER A 230 -1.89 -5.16 66.34
CA SER A 230 -0.51 -5.35 65.90
C SER A 230 0.18 -6.46 66.69
N PRO A 231 1.23 -7.14 66.22
CA PRO A 231 2.56 -6.56 66.20
C PRO A 231 3.53 -7.02 65.11
N ASP A 232 4.48 -6.12 64.83
CA ASP A 232 5.90 -6.30 64.53
C ASP A 232 6.43 -7.56 63.80
N CYS A 233 6.97 -7.33 62.62
CA CYS A 233 8.38 -7.52 62.22
C CYS A 233 8.59 -7.06 60.77
#